data_bbd7039ba1205eb2745c080acc57fa10
#
_entry.id   bbd7039ba1205eb2745c080acc57fa10
#
_cell.length_a   1.000
_cell.length_b   1.000
_cell.length_c   1.000
_cell.angle_alpha   90.00
_cell.angle_beta   90.00
_cell.angle_gamma   90.00
#
_symmetry.space_group_name_H-M   'P 1'
#
loop_
_entity.id
_entity.type
_entity.pdbx_description
1 polymer ?
#
loop_
_entity_poly.entity_id
_entity_poly.type
_entity_poly.pdbx_seq_one_letter_code
_entity_poly.pdbx_strand_id
1 'polypeptide(L)'
;MTGDHDISPLTRIVARVDRTGEGQVDPELVPTNFPSIDRLFGGGFRRGDLVVLGGDDSAGSSALALAVALRSASRALIVSSEMRPERIYERALAMSARVSVERMRLGAVDEAERARLAAAALSLRDQAPVVETLLDGGIAAIERAVEATPGAALVIIDTLEGTLLRDHGLADALGFAVLALKRLALSRHIAVLVTAHLPALDRSRADRRPRLADFGLGGAVGTHADVVLGLFREEMYEFDRGVSGAAELLVLKNRGGARNYVDLYFDARFGRFEDVAE
;
A
#
# COMPACT_ATOMS: atom_id res chain seq x y z
N MET A 1 9.42 -10.61 -35.57
CA MET A 1 8.83 -9.97 -34.37
C MET A 1 8.34 -8.59 -34.82
N THR A 2 7.20 -8.59 -35.47
CA THR A 2 6.55 -7.39 -36.03
C THR A 2 5.08 -7.56 -35.73
N GLY A 3 4.48 -6.67 -34.90
CA GLY A 3 3.03 -6.75 -34.78
C GLY A 3 2.33 -6.00 -33.65
N ASP A 4 3.01 -5.20 -32.80
CA ASP A 4 2.27 -4.57 -31.69
C ASP A 4 2.23 -3.02 -31.73
N HIS A 5 2.77 -2.40 -32.79
CA HIS A 5 2.84 -0.95 -32.89
C HIS A 5 1.69 -0.29 -33.69
N ASP A 6 0.78 -1.08 -34.27
CA ASP A 6 -0.22 -0.54 -35.22
C ASP A 6 -1.69 -0.63 -34.70
N ILE A 7 -1.92 -1.09 -33.48
CA ILE A 7 -3.27 -1.16 -32.91
C ILE A 7 -3.58 0.12 -32.14
N SER A 8 -4.60 0.87 -32.60
CA SER A 8 -5.08 2.08 -31.91
C SER A 8 -5.30 1.84 -30.41
N PRO A 9 -4.97 2.81 -29.52
CA PRO A 9 -5.31 2.72 -28.10
C PRO A 9 -6.79 2.39 -27.84
N LEU A 10 -7.69 2.93 -28.66
CA LEU A 10 -9.13 2.62 -28.57
C LEU A 10 -9.43 1.14 -28.85
N THR A 11 -8.81 0.57 -29.88
CA THR A 11 -8.99 -0.85 -30.21
C THR A 11 -8.48 -1.74 -29.11
N ARG A 12 -7.35 -1.38 -28.46
CA ARG A 12 -6.83 -2.11 -27.30
C ARG A 12 -7.79 -2.06 -26.11
N ILE A 13 -8.43 -0.89 -25.87
CA ILE A 13 -9.43 -0.74 -24.81
C ILE A 13 -10.63 -1.64 -25.05
N VAL A 14 -11.19 -1.63 -26.27
CA VAL A 14 -12.35 -2.47 -26.65
C VAL A 14 -12.00 -3.95 -26.48
N ALA A 15 -10.89 -4.41 -27.05
CA ALA A 15 -10.45 -5.79 -26.93
C ALA A 15 -10.18 -6.22 -25.48
N ARG A 16 -9.78 -5.29 -24.61
CA ARG A 16 -9.63 -5.55 -23.17
C ARG A 16 -11.00 -5.74 -22.50
N VAL A 17 -11.95 -4.86 -22.80
CA VAL A 17 -13.33 -4.95 -22.26
C VAL A 17 -13.96 -6.28 -22.65
N ASP A 18 -13.81 -6.69 -23.92
CA ASP A 18 -14.33 -7.98 -24.39
C ASP A 18 -13.74 -9.16 -23.64
N ARG A 19 -12.39 -9.21 -23.50
CA ARG A 19 -11.70 -10.26 -22.72
C ARG A 19 -12.10 -10.28 -21.26
N THR A 20 -12.28 -9.11 -20.64
CA THR A 20 -12.73 -9.04 -19.23
C THR A 20 -14.17 -9.53 -19.12
N GLY A 21 -15.03 -9.23 -20.08
CA GLY A 21 -16.39 -9.78 -20.18
C GLY A 21 -16.42 -11.30 -20.32
N GLU A 22 -15.38 -11.90 -20.90
CA GLU A 22 -15.15 -13.34 -21.00
C GLU A 22 -14.51 -13.96 -19.74
N GLY A 23 -14.32 -13.17 -18.67
CA GLY A 23 -13.76 -13.63 -17.40
C GLY A 23 -12.24 -13.62 -17.33
N GLN A 24 -11.55 -13.02 -18.30
CA GLN A 24 -10.09 -12.85 -18.23
C GLN A 24 -9.72 -11.70 -17.30
N VAL A 25 -8.62 -11.86 -16.58
CA VAL A 25 -8.08 -10.80 -15.70
C VAL A 25 -7.59 -9.63 -16.55
N ASP A 26 -8.02 -8.41 -16.22
CA ASP A 26 -7.54 -7.19 -16.87
C ASP A 26 -6.03 -6.99 -16.52
N PRO A 27 -5.11 -7.04 -17.50
CA PRO A 27 -3.68 -6.89 -17.25
C PRO A 27 -3.26 -5.50 -16.75
N GLU A 28 -4.15 -4.51 -16.88
CA GLU A 28 -3.96 -3.15 -16.35
C GLU A 28 -4.21 -3.07 -14.83
N LEU A 29 -4.77 -4.11 -14.23
CA LEU A 29 -5.07 -4.15 -12.80
C LEU A 29 -3.99 -4.88 -12.03
N VAL A 30 -3.74 -4.40 -10.83
CA VAL A 30 -2.89 -5.01 -9.81
C VAL A 30 -3.78 -5.28 -8.59
N PRO A 31 -4.32 -6.50 -8.46
CA PRO A 31 -5.19 -6.86 -7.35
C PRO A 31 -4.46 -6.72 -6.01
N THR A 32 -5.16 -6.18 -5.01
CA THR A 32 -4.69 -6.14 -3.62
C THR A 32 -4.88 -7.49 -2.93
N ASN A 33 -5.78 -8.32 -3.50
CA ASN A 33 -6.28 -9.56 -2.91
C ASN A 33 -6.93 -9.36 -1.52
N PHE A 34 -7.47 -8.17 -1.32
CA PHE A 34 -8.53 -7.87 -0.38
C PHE A 34 -9.81 -7.69 -1.22
N PRO A 35 -10.73 -8.67 -1.23
CA PRO A 35 -11.92 -8.63 -2.07
C PRO A 35 -12.74 -7.35 -1.92
N SER A 36 -12.86 -6.82 -0.70
CA SER A 36 -13.58 -5.57 -0.44
C SER A 36 -12.89 -4.37 -1.10
N ILE A 37 -11.56 -4.27 -1.01
CA ILE A 37 -10.77 -3.20 -1.62
C ILE A 37 -10.81 -3.33 -3.15
N ASP A 38 -10.59 -4.53 -3.68
CA ASP A 38 -10.56 -4.77 -5.12
C ASP A 38 -11.92 -4.44 -5.77
N ARG A 39 -13.03 -4.74 -5.08
CA ARG A 39 -14.38 -4.37 -5.52
C ARG A 39 -14.55 -2.86 -5.68
N LEU A 40 -13.97 -2.04 -4.77
CA LEU A 40 -14.03 -0.57 -4.87
C LEU A 40 -13.32 -0.03 -6.12
N PHE A 41 -12.29 -0.74 -6.59
CA PHE A 41 -11.44 -0.29 -7.70
C PHE A 41 -11.66 -1.10 -8.98
N GLY A 42 -12.73 -1.93 -9.02
CA GLY A 42 -13.06 -2.73 -10.19
C GLY A 42 -12.04 -3.83 -10.49
N GLY A 43 -11.40 -4.37 -9.43
CA GLY A 43 -10.48 -5.50 -9.53
C GLY A 43 -9.05 -5.22 -9.02
N GLY A 44 -8.78 -4.03 -8.51
CA GLY A 44 -7.47 -3.66 -7.95
C GLY A 44 -6.99 -2.28 -8.37
N PHE A 45 -5.76 -1.94 -8.00
CA PHE A 45 -5.13 -0.68 -8.42
C PHE A 45 -4.77 -0.75 -9.91
N ARG A 46 -4.80 0.40 -10.60
CA ARG A 46 -4.41 0.44 -12.02
C ARG A 46 -2.92 0.69 -12.17
N ARG A 47 -2.31 0.06 -13.16
CA ARG A 47 -0.95 0.43 -13.61
C ARG A 47 -0.94 1.89 -14.06
N GLY A 48 0.09 2.61 -13.67
CA GLY A 48 0.22 4.05 -13.88
C GLY A 48 -0.45 4.90 -12.81
N ASP A 49 -1.17 4.33 -11.83
CA ASP A 49 -1.77 5.08 -10.75
C ASP A 49 -0.81 5.26 -9.56
N LEU A 50 -0.91 6.45 -8.97
CA LEU A 50 -0.37 6.77 -7.66
C LEU A 50 -1.49 6.69 -6.62
N VAL A 51 -1.37 5.74 -5.69
CA VAL A 51 -2.24 5.55 -4.53
C VAL A 51 -1.51 6.09 -3.30
N VAL A 52 -2.13 7.00 -2.57
CA VAL A 52 -1.59 7.51 -1.30
C VAL A 52 -2.45 6.99 -0.16
N LEU A 53 -1.84 6.31 0.81
CA LEU A 53 -2.48 5.74 1.99
C LEU A 53 -2.02 6.50 3.24
N GLY A 54 -2.91 7.24 3.87
CA GLY A 54 -2.63 7.95 5.12
C GLY A 54 -3.48 7.45 6.28
N GLY A 55 -2.94 7.62 7.48
CA GLY A 55 -3.63 7.34 8.74
C GLY A 55 -2.94 8.08 9.86
N ASP A 56 -3.61 8.20 11.01
CA ASP A 56 -2.94 8.74 12.21
C ASP A 56 -1.80 7.81 12.65
N ASP A 57 -0.91 8.34 13.48
CA ASP A 57 0.22 7.56 13.99
C ASP A 57 -0.27 6.23 14.60
N SER A 58 0.36 5.14 14.20
CA SER A 58 -0.03 3.78 14.62
C SER A 58 -1.39 3.26 14.12
N ALA A 59 -2.06 3.93 13.19
CA ALA A 59 -3.29 3.41 12.56
C ALA A 59 -3.03 2.11 11.79
N GLY A 60 -1.80 1.89 11.33
CA GLY A 60 -1.40 0.65 10.65
C GLY A 60 -1.21 0.79 9.15
N SER A 61 -1.00 1.99 8.61
CA SER A 61 -0.82 2.22 7.16
C SER A 61 0.30 1.36 6.58
N SER A 62 1.49 1.31 7.23
CA SER A 62 2.59 0.43 6.81
C SER A 62 2.24 -1.06 6.90
N ALA A 63 1.42 -1.46 7.88
CA ALA A 63 0.98 -2.85 8.03
C ALA A 63 -0.01 -3.24 6.92
N LEU A 64 -0.94 -2.34 6.56
CA LEU A 64 -1.87 -2.56 5.44
C LEU A 64 -1.11 -2.62 4.11
N ALA A 65 -0.17 -1.71 3.87
CA ALA A 65 0.67 -1.71 2.68
C ALA A 65 1.48 -3.03 2.56
N LEU A 66 2.09 -3.49 3.65
CA LEU A 66 2.77 -4.79 3.69
C LEU A 66 1.80 -5.95 3.42
N ALA A 67 0.60 -5.93 4.00
CA ALA A 67 -0.41 -6.96 3.77
C ALA A 67 -0.85 -7.02 2.30
N VAL A 68 -0.98 -5.87 1.62
CA VAL A 68 -1.24 -5.79 0.17
C VAL A 68 -0.08 -6.39 -0.61
N ALA A 69 1.18 -6.06 -0.27
CA ALA A 69 2.35 -6.63 -0.94
C ALA A 69 2.42 -8.16 -0.81
N LEU A 70 2.16 -8.68 0.39
CA LEU A 70 2.20 -10.12 0.67
C LEU A 70 1.08 -10.91 -0.01
N ARG A 71 -0.04 -10.27 -0.29
CA ARG A 71 -1.19 -10.87 -0.98
C ARG A 71 -1.11 -10.71 -2.50
N SER A 72 -0.30 -9.76 -2.99
CA SER A 72 -0.20 -9.51 -4.42
C SER A 72 0.29 -10.75 -5.18
N ALA A 73 -0.45 -11.16 -6.21
CA ALA A 73 -0.02 -12.21 -7.12
C ALA A 73 1.11 -11.73 -8.06
N SER A 74 1.29 -10.43 -8.18
CA SER A 74 2.35 -9.80 -8.96
C SER A 74 3.57 -9.57 -8.07
N ARG A 75 4.76 -9.59 -8.69
CA ARG A 75 5.99 -9.22 -7.98
C ARG A 75 5.86 -7.82 -7.41
N ALA A 76 6.08 -7.67 -6.10
CA ALA A 76 6.04 -6.40 -5.40
C ALA A 76 7.45 -5.97 -4.95
N LEU A 77 7.69 -4.66 -4.95
CA LEU A 77 8.86 -4.01 -4.38
C LEU A 77 8.41 -3.11 -3.23
N ILE A 78 9.05 -3.21 -2.09
CA ILE A 78 8.90 -2.29 -0.96
C ILE A 78 10.18 -1.49 -0.80
N VAL A 79 10.09 -0.17 -0.86
CA VAL A 79 11.18 0.76 -0.54
C VAL A 79 10.83 1.45 0.76
N SER A 80 11.56 1.13 1.83
CA SER A 80 11.28 1.67 3.17
C SER A 80 12.38 2.61 3.65
N SER A 81 11.99 3.78 4.13
CA SER A 81 12.87 4.73 4.81
C SER A 81 12.92 4.53 6.33
N GLU A 82 12.04 3.70 6.88
CA GLU A 82 11.87 3.55 8.32
C GLU A 82 12.37 2.21 8.86
N MET A 83 12.41 1.19 8.00
CA MET A 83 12.73 -0.17 8.43
C MET A 83 13.71 -0.84 7.48
N ARG A 84 14.63 -1.62 8.07
CA ARG A 84 15.49 -2.53 7.32
C ARG A 84 14.71 -3.76 6.84
N PRO A 85 15.18 -4.45 5.78
CA PRO A 85 14.51 -5.63 5.22
C PRO A 85 14.18 -6.70 6.26
N GLU A 86 15.10 -6.96 7.20
CA GLU A 86 14.91 -7.98 8.23
C GLU A 86 13.68 -7.69 9.10
N ARG A 87 13.44 -6.40 9.42
CA ARG A 87 12.29 -5.98 10.23
C ARG A 87 10.97 -6.10 9.47
N ILE A 88 11.00 -5.86 8.16
CA ILE A 88 9.83 -6.03 7.30
C ILE A 88 9.52 -7.51 7.13
N TYR A 89 10.52 -8.36 6.90
CA TYR A 89 10.33 -9.81 6.80
C TYR A 89 9.91 -10.44 8.15
N GLU A 90 10.40 -9.93 9.28
CA GLU A 90 9.92 -10.35 10.61
C GLU A 90 8.41 -10.07 10.77
N ARG A 91 7.93 -8.88 10.33
CA ARG A 91 6.51 -8.56 10.31
C ARG A 91 5.73 -9.44 9.31
N ALA A 92 6.28 -9.69 8.14
CA ALA A 92 5.68 -10.56 7.14
C ALA A 92 5.47 -11.99 7.67
N LEU A 93 6.47 -12.53 8.38
CA LEU A 93 6.37 -13.83 9.06
C LEU A 93 5.31 -13.81 10.15
N ALA A 94 5.30 -12.76 10.99
CA ALA A 94 4.30 -12.61 12.07
C ALA A 94 2.87 -12.61 11.52
N MET A 95 2.63 -11.82 10.46
CA MET A 95 1.34 -11.75 9.77
C MET A 95 0.92 -13.10 9.17
N SER A 96 1.85 -13.78 8.49
CA SER A 96 1.56 -15.01 7.76
C SER A 96 1.39 -16.21 8.69
N ALA A 97 2.23 -16.33 9.72
CA ALA A 97 2.20 -17.43 10.68
C ALA A 97 1.20 -17.22 11.84
N ARG A 98 0.66 -16.02 12.00
CA ARG A 98 -0.13 -15.59 13.18
C ARG A 98 0.64 -15.86 14.48
N VAL A 99 1.89 -15.39 14.51
CA VAL A 99 2.77 -15.42 15.68
C VAL A 99 3.25 -13.99 15.94
N SER A 100 3.14 -13.50 17.17
CA SER A 100 3.53 -12.12 17.44
C SER A 100 5.04 -11.93 17.28
N VAL A 101 5.43 -10.76 16.80
CA VAL A 101 6.84 -10.35 16.66
C VAL A 101 7.56 -10.42 18.01
N GLU A 102 6.86 -10.05 19.11
CA GLU A 102 7.42 -10.12 20.45
C GLU A 102 7.79 -11.55 20.84
N ARG A 103 6.89 -12.53 20.63
CA ARG A 103 7.16 -13.94 20.94
C ARG A 103 8.32 -14.49 20.13
N MET A 104 8.40 -14.10 18.86
CA MET A 104 9.52 -14.47 17.97
C MET A 104 10.85 -13.93 18.52
N ARG A 105 10.90 -12.66 18.92
CA ARG A 105 12.11 -12.02 19.48
C ARG A 105 12.55 -12.61 20.81
N LEU A 106 11.61 -12.98 21.65
CA LEU A 106 11.89 -13.59 22.95
C LEU A 106 12.22 -15.09 22.82
N GLY A 107 12.09 -15.69 21.63
CA GLY A 107 12.23 -17.13 21.46
C GLY A 107 11.12 -17.93 22.17
N ALA A 108 10.05 -17.26 22.62
CA ALA A 108 8.95 -17.83 23.41
C ALA A 108 7.88 -18.46 22.52
N VAL A 109 8.29 -19.11 21.43
CA VAL A 109 7.40 -19.79 20.47
C VAL A 109 7.30 -21.28 20.81
N ASP A 110 6.07 -21.79 20.84
CA ASP A 110 5.81 -23.22 21.03
C ASP A 110 6.03 -24.02 19.73
N GLU A 111 5.86 -25.36 19.80
CA GLU A 111 6.10 -26.24 18.66
C GLU A 111 5.12 -25.97 17.50
N ALA A 112 3.86 -25.71 17.78
CA ALA A 112 2.85 -25.39 16.77
C ALA A 112 3.13 -24.04 16.11
N GLU A 113 3.54 -23.05 16.86
CA GLU A 113 3.98 -21.75 16.35
C GLU A 113 5.23 -21.89 15.46
N ARG A 114 6.21 -22.70 15.87
CA ARG A 114 7.41 -23.00 15.03
C ARG A 114 7.03 -23.65 13.71
N ALA A 115 6.09 -24.59 13.74
CA ALA A 115 5.61 -25.25 12.52
C ALA A 115 4.94 -24.22 11.58
N ARG A 116 4.10 -23.31 12.10
CA ARG A 116 3.48 -22.24 11.31
C ARG A 116 4.50 -21.25 10.75
N LEU A 117 5.51 -20.87 11.55
CA LEU A 117 6.60 -20.01 11.11
C LEU A 117 7.41 -20.65 9.97
N ALA A 118 7.73 -21.95 10.10
CA ALA A 118 8.44 -22.69 9.05
C ALA A 118 7.61 -22.75 7.76
N ALA A 119 6.32 -23.05 7.85
CA ALA A 119 5.42 -23.07 6.70
C ALA A 119 5.31 -21.68 6.04
N ALA A 120 5.16 -20.61 6.84
CA ALA A 120 5.13 -19.24 6.35
C ALA A 120 6.46 -18.86 5.67
N ALA A 121 7.60 -19.21 6.25
CA ALA A 121 8.91 -18.94 5.66
C ALA A 121 9.10 -19.63 4.30
N LEU A 122 8.63 -20.88 4.16
CA LEU A 122 8.66 -21.59 2.89
C LEU A 122 7.76 -20.92 1.83
N SER A 123 6.56 -20.49 2.21
CA SER A 123 5.67 -19.78 1.30
C SER A 123 6.25 -18.43 0.87
N LEU A 124 6.82 -17.68 1.82
CA LEU A 124 7.38 -16.35 1.56
C LEU A 124 8.68 -16.42 0.74
N ARG A 125 9.43 -17.48 0.80
CA ARG A 125 10.71 -17.62 0.09
C ARG A 125 10.63 -17.25 -1.39
N ASP A 126 9.55 -17.65 -2.04
CA ASP A 126 9.37 -17.49 -3.49
C ASP A 126 8.39 -16.34 -3.85
N GLN A 127 7.58 -15.89 -2.89
CA GLN A 127 6.50 -14.92 -3.08
C GLN A 127 6.69 -13.60 -2.31
N ALA A 128 7.68 -13.53 -1.42
CA ALA A 128 7.89 -12.30 -0.66
C ALA A 128 8.22 -11.12 -1.57
N PRO A 129 7.75 -9.92 -1.23
CA PRO A 129 8.16 -8.71 -1.93
C PRO A 129 9.68 -8.53 -1.81
N VAL A 130 10.30 -7.95 -2.84
CA VAL A 130 11.67 -7.44 -2.72
C VAL A 130 11.63 -6.24 -1.79
N VAL A 131 12.56 -6.14 -0.86
CA VAL A 131 12.62 -5.05 0.12
C VAL A 131 13.95 -4.33 0.01
N GLU A 132 13.88 -3.03 -0.20
CA GLU A 132 15.04 -2.12 -0.25
C GLU A 132 14.91 -1.06 0.82
N THR A 133 16.04 -0.66 1.43
CA THR A 133 16.07 0.42 2.41
C THR A 133 16.47 1.73 1.73
N LEU A 134 15.64 2.75 1.88
CA LEU A 134 15.93 4.09 1.40
C LEU A 134 16.69 4.87 2.49
N LEU A 135 18.02 4.87 2.44
CA LEU A 135 18.85 5.61 3.39
C LEU A 135 19.13 7.02 2.90
N ASP A 136 19.46 7.14 1.62
CA ASP A 136 19.81 8.39 0.94
C ASP A 136 19.37 8.35 -0.51
N GLY A 137 19.22 9.49 -1.16
CA GLY A 137 19.03 9.57 -2.62
C GLY A 137 17.62 9.81 -3.11
N GLY A 138 16.64 9.94 -2.21
CA GLY A 138 15.28 10.38 -2.55
C GLY A 138 14.65 9.59 -3.70
N ILE A 139 13.95 10.29 -4.59
CA ILE A 139 13.25 9.69 -5.76
C ILE A 139 14.21 8.91 -6.68
N ALA A 140 15.43 9.42 -6.90
CA ALA A 140 16.40 8.74 -7.76
C ALA A 140 16.82 7.36 -7.23
N ALA A 141 16.85 7.17 -5.90
CA ALA A 141 17.11 5.85 -5.33
C ALA A 141 15.92 4.91 -5.52
N ILE A 142 14.69 5.43 -5.43
CA ILE A 142 13.46 4.65 -5.72
C ILE A 142 13.46 4.22 -7.20
N GLU A 143 13.79 5.09 -8.13
CA GLU A 143 13.88 4.77 -9.56
C GLU A 143 14.90 3.65 -9.81
N ARG A 144 16.08 3.70 -9.18
CA ARG A 144 17.08 2.62 -9.28
C ARG A 144 16.57 1.30 -8.69
N ALA A 145 15.87 1.32 -7.56
CA ALA A 145 15.30 0.12 -6.96
C ALA A 145 14.24 -0.52 -7.87
N VAL A 146 13.42 0.29 -8.53
CA VAL A 146 12.45 -0.17 -9.53
C VAL A 146 13.16 -0.79 -10.74
N GLU A 147 14.23 -0.16 -11.25
CA GLU A 147 15.03 -0.70 -12.34
C GLU A 147 15.72 -2.02 -11.99
N ALA A 148 16.19 -2.15 -10.75
CA ALA A 148 16.81 -3.38 -10.24
C ALA A 148 15.80 -4.50 -9.97
N THR A 149 14.47 -4.20 -10.00
CA THR A 149 13.40 -5.17 -9.73
C THR A 149 12.51 -5.35 -10.96
N PRO A 150 13.00 -5.93 -12.04
CA PRO A 150 12.21 -6.09 -13.26
C PRO A 150 10.98 -6.97 -13.02
N GLY A 151 9.86 -6.58 -13.63
CA GLY A 151 8.58 -7.26 -13.48
C GLY A 151 7.80 -6.91 -12.22
N ALA A 152 8.28 -5.98 -11.38
CA ALA A 152 7.48 -5.43 -10.30
C ALA A 152 6.26 -4.70 -10.89
N ALA A 153 5.06 -5.13 -10.50
CA ALA A 153 3.80 -4.48 -10.89
C ALA A 153 3.28 -3.53 -9.82
N LEU A 154 3.67 -3.78 -8.57
CA LEU A 154 3.34 -2.98 -7.38
C LEU A 154 4.63 -2.49 -6.73
N VAL A 155 4.73 -1.19 -6.53
CA VAL A 155 5.82 -0.57 -5.77
C VAL A 155 5.22 0.14 -4.56
N ILE A 156 5.67 -0.26 -3.38
CA ILE A 156 5.27 0.36 -2.11
C ILE A 156 6.40 1.23 -1.60
N ILE A 157 6.07 2.44 -1.18
CA ILE A 157 7.01 3.38 -0.58
C ILE A 157 6.54 3.69 0.83
N ASP A 158 7.36 3.36 1.82
CA ASP A 158 7.04 3.51 3.23
C ASP A 158 8.20 4.28 3.92
N THR A 159 8.11 5.62 4.04
CA THR A 159 6.96 6.53 3.81
C THR A 159 7.27 7.60 2.76
N LEU A 160 6.25 8.43 2.40
CA LEU A 160 6.42 9.60 1.52
C LEU A 160 7.47 10.59 2.07
N GLU A 161 7.41 10.85 3.36
CA GLU A 161 8.31 11.77 4.05
C GLU A 161 9.77 11.33 3.93
N GLY A 162 10.03 10.04 3.91
CA GLY A 162 11.36 9.47 3.73
C GLY A 162 11.93 9.64 2.32
N THR A 163 11.13 10.07 1.35
CA THR A 163 11.61 10.35 -0.01
C THR A 163 12.36 11.68 -0.14
N LEU A 164 12.35 12.48 0.93
CA LEU A 164 12.96 13.81 0.91
C LEU A 164 14.46 13.75 1.12
N LEU A 165 15.18 14.52 0.34
CA LEU A 165 16.54 14.93 0.63
C LEU A 165 16.50 16.09 1.66
N ARG A 166 17.41 16.07 2.64
CA ARG A 166 17.36 16.93 3.85
C ARG A 166 17.44 18.44 3.60
N ASP A 167 17.65 18.90 2.36
CA ASP A 167 18.07 20.29 2.08
C ASP A 167 16.98 21.20 1.46
N HIS A 168 15.72 20.78 1.40
CA HIS A 168 14.65 21.58 0.78
C HIS A 168 13.52 21.88 1.77
N GLY A 169 12.82 23.02 1.59
CA GLY A 169 11.64 23.38 2.36
C GLY A 169 10.59 22.27 2.33
N LEU A 170 10.14 21.82 3.50
CA LEU A 170 9.44 20.54 3.68
C LEU A 170 8.18 20.38 2.80
N ALA A 171 7.35 21.41 2.71
CA ALA A 171 6.06 21.32 2.00
C ALA A 171 6.20 21.27 0.47
N ASP A 172 7.09 22.10 -0.09
CA ASP A 172 7.32 22.12 -1.53
C ASP A 172 8.03 20.86 -2.01
N ALA A 173 9.01 20.38 -1.23
CA ALA A 173 9.74 19.15 -1.53
C ALA A 173 8.83 17.92 -1.55
N LEU A 174 7.90 17.79 -0.59
CA LEU A 174 6.90 16.72 -0.58
C LEU A 174 5.94 16.82 -1.78
N GLY A 175 5.54 18.04 -2.16
CA GLY A 175 4.75 18.27 -3.36
C GLY A 175 5.44 17.77 -4.63
N PHE A 176 6.74 18.07 -4.77
CA PHE A 176 7.57 17.55 -5.87
C PHE A 176 7.72 16.02 -5.82
N ALA A 177 7.88 15.44 -4.62
CA ALA A 177 7.96 13.99 -4.47
C ALA A 177 6.67 13.30 -4.93
N VAL A 178 5.50 13.79 -4.54
CA VAL A 178 4.20 13.25 -4.99
C VAL A 178 4.10 13.28 -6.53
N LEU A 179 4.46 14.40 -7.16
CA LEU A 179 4.45 14.51 -8.62
C LEU A 179 5.46 13.56 -9.27
N ALA A 180 6.66 13.43 -8.71
CA ALA A 180 7.69 12.54 -9.23
C ALA A 180 7.26 11.07 -9.14
N LEU A 181 6.64 10.65 -8.03
CA LEU A 181 6.08 9.31 -7.87
C LEU A 181 4.94 9.04 -8.86
N LYS A 182 4.08 10.03 -9.13
CA LYS A 182 3.07 9.89 -10.19
C LYS A 182 3.72 9.69 -11.56
N ARG A 183 4.77 10.44 -11.87
CA ARG A 183 5.52 10.28 -13.14
C ARG A 183 6.20 8.91 -13.23
N LEU A 184 6.77 8.43 -12.12
CA LEU A 184 7.35 7.08 -12.05
C LEU A 184 6.29 6.01 -12.35
N ALA A 185 5.12 6.09 -11.72
CA ALA A 185 4.01 5.16 -11.97
C ALA A 185 3.65 5.11 -13.46
N LEU A 186 3.50 6.29 -14.10
CA LEU A 186 3.16 6.39 -15.52
C LEU A 186 4.27 5.87 -16.43
N SER A 187 5.52 6.30 -16.21
CA SER A 187 6.65 5.97 -17.08
C SER A 187 7.04 4.50 -17.03
N ARG A 188 6.87 3.84 -15.88
CA ARG A 188 7.19 2.42 -15.68
C ARG A 188 5.98 1.50 -15.81
N HIS A 189 4.78 2.07 -16.00
CA HIS A 189 3.52 1.33 -16.10
C HIS A 189 3.30 0.36 -14.92
N ILE A 190 3.44 0.89 -13.71
CA ILE A 190 3.33 0.17 -12.43
C ILE A 190 2.30 0.87 -11.54
N ALA A 191 1.70 0.14 -10.59
CA ALA A 191 0.95 0.76 -9.50
C ALA A 191 1.93 1.17 -8.39
N VAL A 192 1.84 2.43 -7.94
CA VAL A 192 2.64 2.94 -6.81
C VAL A 192 1.70 3.19 -5.64
N LEU A 193 1.94 2.50 -4.52
CA LEU A 193 1.28 2.73 -3.24
C LEU A 193 2.28 3.39 -2.29
N VAL A 194 1.98 4.59 -1.83
CA VAL A 194 2.84 5.30 -0.87
C VAL A 194 2.10 5.55 0.43
N THR A 195 2.71 5.21 1.56
CA THR A 195 2.20 5.58 2.88
C THR A 195 2.60 7.01 3.21
N ALA A 196 1.76 7.73 3.93
CA ALA A 196 2.00 9.11 4.33
C ALA A 196 1.41 9.39 5.70
N HIS A 197 2.03 10.29 6.44
CA HIS A 197 1.47 10.83 7.68
C HIS A 197 0.35 11.84 7.40
N LEU A 198 -0.39 12.18 8.45
CA LEU A 198 -1.45 13.19 8.42
C LEU A 198 -1.07 14.40 9.30
N PRO A 199 -0.12 15.24 8.85
CA PRO A 199 0.42 16.33 9.66
C PRO A 199 -0.61 17.41 10.01
N ALA A 200 -1.69 17.53 9.24
CA ALA A 200 -2.76 18.49 9.46
C ALA A 200 -4.00 17.87 10.12
N LEU A 201 -3.91 16.64 10.64
CA LEU A 201 -5.00 16.00 11.35
C LEU A 201 -5.29 16.71 12.67
N ASP A 202 -6.47 17.33 12.77
CA ASP A 202 -6.96 17.89 14.03
C ASP A 202 -7.57 16.78 14.89
N ARG A 203 -6.82 16.34 15.91
CA ARG A 203 -7.23 15.30 16.86
C ARG A 203 -8.30 15.75 17.85
N SER A 204 -8.60 17.07 17.91
CA SER A 204 -9.65 17.62 18.78
C SER A 204 -11.05 17.56 18.16
N ARG A 205 -11.17 17.38 16.84
CA ARG A 205 -12.46 17.32 16.16
C ARG A 205 -13.26 16.06 16.57
N ALA A 206 -14.59 16.18 16.62
CA ALA A 206 -15.47 15.09 17.03
C ALA A 206 -15.37 13.87 16.10
N ASP A 207 -15.34 14.08 14.78
CA ASP A 207 -15.08 13.03 13.80
C ASP A 207 -13.61 13.07 13.36
N ARG A 208 -12.83 12.09 13.82
CA ARG A 208 -11.39 11.97 13.57
C ARG A 208 -11.03 11.14 12.35
N ARG A 209 -12.03 10.75 11.55
CA ARG A 209 -11.78 10.09 10.27
C ARG A 209 -10.91 10.97 9.38
N PRO A 210 -9.88 10.41 8.74
CA PRO A 210 -9.03 11.14 7.82
C PRO A 210 -9.81 11.87 6.74
N ARG A 211 -9.36 13.08 6.39
CA ARG A 211 -9.86 13.90 5.30
C ARG A 211 -8.72 14.26 4.36
N LEU A 212 -9.04 14.56 3.11
CA LEU A 212 -8.01 14.91 2.12
C LEU A 212 -7.14 16.10 2.57
N ALA A 213 -7.72 17.06 3.29
CA ALA A 213 -7.00 18.21 3.83
C ALA A 213 -5.98 17.84 4.92
N ASP A 214 -6.16 16.71 5.62
CA ASP A 214 -5.28 16.29 6.72
C ASP A 214 -3.88 15.88 6.24
N PHE A 215 -3.74 15.55 4.96
CA PHE A 215 -2.43 15.30 4.34
C PHE A 215 -1.57 16.55 4.27
N GLY A 216 -2.15 17.75 4.39
CA GLY A 216 -1.41 19.00 4.27
C GLY A 216 -0.79 19.18 2.89
N LEU A 217 0.50 19.48 2.84
CA LEU A 217 1.33 19.51 1.62
C LEU A 217 0.82 20.46 0.52
N GLY A 218 0.18 21.56 0.90
CA GLY A 218 -0.37 22.52 -0.06
C GLY A 218 -1.38 21.91 -1.06
N GLY A 219 -1.99 20.76 -0.73
CA GLY A 219 -2.93 20.05 -1.58
C GLY A 219 -2.29 19.17 -2.66
N ALA A 220 -0.97 18.96 -2.65
CA ALA A 220 -0.26 18.18 -3.68
C ALA A 220 -0.76 16.74 -3.79
N VAL A 221 -1.05 16.07 -2.66
CA VAL A 221 -1.67 14.74 -2.64
C VAL A 221 -3.01 14.76 -3.37
N GLY A 222 -3.87 15.73 -3.03
CA GLY A 222 -5.16 15.91 -3.69
C GLY A 222 -5.05 16.23 -5.18
N THR A 223 -3.97 16.87 -5.62
CA THR A 223 -3.75 17.23 -7.03
C THR A 223 -3.20 16.07 -7.85
N HIS A 224 -2.15 15.41 -7.38
CA HIS A 224 -1.35 14.49 -8.20
C HIS A 224 -1.68 13.00 -8.00
N ALA A 225 -2.13 12.58 -6.80
CA ALA A 225 -2.55 11.20 -6.60
C ALA A 225 -3.82 10.86 -7.41
N ASP A 226 -3.93 9.64 -7.89
CA ASP A 226 -5.14 9.14 -8.56
C ASP A 226 -6.15 8.64 -7.52
N VAL A 227 -5.65 7.97 -6.50
CA VAL A 227 -6.42 7.46 -5.37
C VAL A 227 -5.80 7.98 -4.06
N VAL A 228 -6.63 8.42 -3.13
CA VAL A 228 -6.21 8.76 -1.77
C VAL A 228 -7.07 7.99 -0.79
N LEU A 229 -6.42 7.24 0.06
CA LEU A 229 -7.01 6.38 1.07
C LEU A 229 -6.72 6.93 2.46
N GLY A 230 -7.72 6.90 3.33
CA GLY A 230 -7.60 7.24 4.75
C GLY A 230 -7.89 6.03 5.62
N LEU A 231 -6.94 5.60 6.44
CA LEU A 231 -7.12 4.51 7.38
C LEU A 231 -7.53 5.06 8.75
N PHE A 232 -8.64 4.56 9.28
CA PHE A 232 -9.19 4.98 10.57
C PHE A 232 -9.47 3.76 11.45
N ARG A 233 -9.16 3.89 12.74
CA ARG A 233 -9.50 2.89 13.77
C ARG A 233 -10.04 3.63 14.99
N GLU A 234 -11.33 3.46 15.27
CA GLU A 234 -12.02 4.16 16.36
C GLU A 234 -11.43 3.82 17.72
N GLU A 235 -11.03 2.56 17.94
CA GLU A 235 -10.43 2.10 19.20
C GLU A 235 -9.17 2.88 19.62
N MET A 236 -8.50 3.57 18.70
CA MET A 236 -7.33 4.40 19.02
C MET A 236 -7.69 5.68 19.78
N TYR A 237 -8.94 6.10 19.70
CA TYR A 237 -9.42 7.35 20.28
C TYR A 237 -10.45 7.11 21.42
N GLU A 238 -11.22 6.05 21.31
CA GLU A 238 -12.31 5.71 22.22
C GLU A 238 -12.20 4.25 22.67
N PHE A 239 -11.30 4.00 23.64
CA PHE A 239 -10.98 2.66 24.13
C PHE A 239 -12.19 1.88 24.67
N ASP A 240 -13.19 2.60 25.19
CA ASP A 240 -14.37 1.98 25.84
C ASP A 240 -15.56 1.79 24.88
N ARG A 241 -15.53 2.39 23.68
CA ARG A 241 -16.65 2.39 22.74
C ARG A 241 -16.34 1.75 21.40
N GLY A 242 -15.06 1.78 21.00
CA GLY A 242 -14.64 1.22 19.72
C GLY A 242 -14.74 -0.31 19.71
N VAL A 243 -15.17 -0.86 18.58
CA VAL A 243 -15.09 -2.31 18.36
C VAL A 243 -13.63 -2.68 18.14
N SER A 244 -13.09 -3.54 19.01
CA SER A 244 -11.68 -3.95 18.94
C SER A 244 -11.34 -4.53 17.56
N GLY A 245 -10.31 -3.98 16.94
CA GLY A 245 -9.82 -4.37 15.63
C GLY A 245 -10.64 -3.83 14.45
N ALA A 246 -11.75 -3.14 14.66
CA ALA A 246 -12.49 -2.50 13.58
C ALA A 246 -11.64 -1.40 12.93
N ALA A 247 -11.51 -1.46 11.62
CA ALA A 247 -10.77 -0.49 10.82
C ALA A 247 -11.59 -0.08 9.60
N GLU A 248 -11.63 1.21 9.31
CA GLU A 248 -12.28 1.74 8.12
C GLU A 248 -11.20 2.21 7.13
N LEU A 249 -11.27 1.74 5.90
CA LEU A 249 -10.47 2.26 4.80
C LEU A 249 -11.35 3.17 3.92
N LEU A 250 -11.16 4.47 4.07
CA LEU A 250 -11.95 5.51 3.41
C LEU A 250 -11.32 5.89 2.08
N VAL A 251 -12.10 5.94 1.01
CA VAL A 251 -11.67 6.48 -0.29
C VAL A 251 -11.92 7.98 -0.33
N LEU A 252 -10.90 8.77 0.00
CA LEU A 252 -10.97 10.23 0.07
C LEU A 252 -10.95 10.87 -1.31
N LYS A 253 -10.25 10.23 -2.26
CA LYS A 253 -10.19 10.58 -3.67
C LYS A 253 -10.13 9.32 -4.51
N ASN A 254 -10.86 9.30 -5.62
CA ASN A 254 -10.77 8.27 -6.66
C ASN A 254 -10.98 8.94 -8.02
N ARG A 255 -9.92 9.03 -8.82
CA ARG A 255 -9.98 9.64 -10.17
C ARG A 255 -10.76 8.75 -11.14
N GLY A 256 -10.77 7.44 -10.91
CA GLY A 256 -11.39 6.46 -11.79
C GLY A 256 -12.82 6.03 -11.40
N GLY A 257 -13.36 6.54 -10.28
CA GLY A 257 -14.67 6.06 -9.81
C GLY A 257 -15.21 6.80 -8.58
N ALA A 258 -16.16 6.17 -7.92
CA ALA A 258 -16.81 6.72 -6.74
C ALA A 258 -15.89 6.73 -5.50
N ARG A 259 -16.20 7.62 -4.57
CA ARG A 259 -15.67 7.58 -3.21
C ARG A 259 -16.60 6.74 -2.35
N ASN A 260 -16.02 5.83 -1.59
CA ASN A 260 -16.73 4.95 -0.67
C ASN A 260 -15.78 4.57 0.47
N TYR A 261 -16.14 3.59 1.29
CA TYR A 261 -15.26 3.01 2.28
C TYR A 261 -15.47 1.49 2.35
N VAL A 262 -14.54 0.80 2.94
CA VAL A 262 -14.67 -0.61 3.31
C VAL A 262 -14.27 -0.82 4.76
N ASP A 263 -14.94 -1.75 5.41
CA ASP A 263 -14.58 -2.22 6.74
C ASP A 263 -13.53 -3.33 6.62
N LEU A 264 -12.52 -3.24 7.46
CA LEU A 264 -11.46 -4.22 7.62
C LEU A 264 -11.36 -4.61 9.08
N TYR A 265 -10.80 -5.76 9.35
CA TYR A 265 -10.42 -6.18 10.68
C TYR A 265 -8.90 -6.12 10.85
N PHE A 266 -8.43 -5.48 11.92
CA PHE A 266 -7.02 -5.38 12.27
C PHE A 266 -6.71 -6.19 13.52
N ASP A 267 -5.98 -7.30 13.38
CA ASP A 267 -5.43 -8.04 14.51
C ASP A 267 -4.08 -7.44 14.93
N ALA A 268 -4.11 -6.61 15.96
CA ALA A 268 -2.94 -5.90 16.46
C ALA A 268 -1.81 -6.84 16.95
N ARG A 269 -2.15 -8.08 17.40
CA ARG A 269 -1.16 -9.07 17.88
C ARG A 269 -0.19 -9.47 16.80
N PHE A 270 -0.65 -9.49 15.55
CA PHE A 270 0.14 -9.90 14.39
C PHE A 270 0.39 -8.76 13.39
N GLY A 271 -0.18 -7.56 13.66
CA GLY A 271 -0.15 -6.44 12.73
C GLY A 271 -0.87 -6.74 11.41
N ARG A 272 -1.92 -7.56 11.42
CA ARG A 272 -2.54 -8.16 10.25
C ARG A 272 -3.90 -7.54 9.96
N PHE A 273 -4.12 -7.15 8.70
CA PHE A 273 -5.44 -6.77 8.20
C PHE A 273 -6.11 -7.96 7.49
N GLU A 274 -7.43 -8.04 7.66
CA GLU A 274 -8.30 -9.03 6.99
C GLU A 274 -9.56 -8.32 6.50
N ASP A 275 -10.18 -8.86 5.44
CA ASP A 275 -11.53 -8.46 5.08
C ASP A 275 -12.50 -8.88 6.18
N VAL A 276 -13.50 -8.03 6.43
CA VAL A 276 -14.67 -8.45 7.21
C VAL A 276 -15.53 -9.30 6.29
N ALA A 277 -15.77 -10.56 6.68
CA ALA A 277 -16.65 -11.45 5.93
C ALA A 277 -18.07 -10.85 5.90
N GLU A 278 -18.66 -10.76 4.71
CA GLU A 278 -20.08 -10.42 4.53
C GLU A 278 -20.98 -11.54 5.04
#